data_3b6b47f7eea5aa47f94fd3360b7ec6a7
#
_entry.id   3b6b47f7eea5aa47f94fd3360b7ec6a7
#
_cell.length_a   1.000
_cell.length_b   1.000
_cell.length_c   1.000
_cell.angle_alpha   90.00
_cell.angle_beta   90.00
_cell.angle_gamma   90.00
#
_symmetry.space_group_name_H-M   'P 1'
#
loop_
_entity.id
_entity.type
_entity.pdbx_description
1 polymer ?
#
loop_
_entity_poly.entity_id
_entity_poly.type
_entity_poly.pdbx_seq_one_letter_code
_entity_poly.pdbx_strand_id
1 'polypeptide(L)'
;HHPHSLNNPESIVRFILKATGRWSNNCTHAVPGNEYRSAAGWVEGSEWHSVAQDIETTLNERKLKLLLLGNSITQGWGGMRKLVSYKPGKQAMDDALGQGNWESAGISGDRTQNLLWRVRYGNYNRCTPEYVVIAIGINNLVVGQDTADDTAEGIIAVTEEACRQFPDSKIILLGLFPSGKEQGSAVREQCNRIHKLLGAHTFGAQVSYTNPTGWFLDEDGTIRDGLYSGDYIHFTDKGYACVASHLIQLMK
;
A
#
# COMPACT_ATOMS: atom_id res chain seq x y z
N HIS A 1 -20.55 -14.34 -9.63
CA HIS A 1 -19.36 -14.60 -10.45
C HIS A 1 -19.75 -14.52 -11.91
N HIS A 2 -19.55 -13.34 -12.53
CA HIS A 2 -19.45 -13.36 -13.98
C HIS A 2 -18.00 -13.72 -14.30
N PRO A 3 -17.75 -14.83 -15.00
CA PRO A 3 -16.47 -15.04 -15.62
C PRO A 3 -16.18 -13.82 -16.48
N HIS A 4 -14.94 -13.37 -16.51
CA HIS A 4 -14.44 -12.33 -17.37
C HIS A 4 -15.14 -12.48 -18.73
N SER A 5 -15.79 -11.42 -19.21
CA SER A 5 -16.48 -11.54 -20.46
C SER A 5 -15.45 -11.92 -21.53
N LEU A 6 -15.56 -13.11 -22.06
CA LEU A 6 -14.71 -13.62 -23.15
C LEU A 6 -14.83 -12.79 -24.44
N ASN A 7 -15.52 -11.65 -24.36
CA ASN A 7 -15.73 -10.73 -25.47
C ASN A 7 -14.58 -9.73 -25.67
N ASN A 8 -13.60 -9.71 -24.78
CA ASN A 8 -12.41 -8.87 -24.93
C ASN A 8 -11.24 -9.76 -25.39
N PRO A 9 -10.63 -9.50 -26.57
CA PRO A 9 -9.48 -10.27 -27.05
C PRO A 9 -8.33 -10.38 -26.06
N GLU A 10 -8.07 -9.31 -25.30
CA GLU A 10 -7.03 -9.30 -24.27
C GLU A 10 -7.35 -10.30 -23.13
N SER A 11 -8.59 -10.36 -22.70
CA SER A 11 -9.04 -11.33 -21.68
C SER A 11 -8.92 -12.76 -22.18
N ILE A 12 -9.18 -13.01 -23.46
CA ILE A 12 -9.02 -14.34 -24.07
C ILE A 12 -7.55 -14.75 -24.11
N VAL A 13 -6.68 -13.86 -24.61
CA VAL A 13 -5.24 -14.12 -24.67
C VAL A 13 -4.69 -14.38 -23.28
N ARG A 14 -5.06 -13.57 -22.31
CA ARG A 14 -4.64 -13.73 -20.92
C ARG A 14 -5.10 -15.07 -20.34
N PHE A 15 -6.34 -15.46 -20.59
CA PHE A 15 -6.88 -16.76 -20.17
C PHE A 15 -6.07 -17.91 -20.76
N ILE A 16 -5.78 -17.86 -22.07
CA ILE A 16 -5.00 -18.89 -22.76
C ILE A 16 -3.58 -18.97 -22.20
N LEU A 17 -2.92 -17.82 -21.98
CA LEU A 17 -1.57 -17.78 -21.44
C LEU A 17 -1.52 -18.35 -20.01
N LYS A 18 -2.50 -18.03 -19.17
CA LYS A 18 -2.63 -18.61 -17.82
C LYS A 18 -2.87 -20.11 -17.88
N ALA A 19 -3.81 -20.55 -18.71
CA ALA A 19 -4.16 -21.96 -18.85
C ALA A 19 -3.00 -22.81 -19.39
N THR A 20 -2.11 -22.23 -20.21
CA THR A 20 -0.93 -22.90 -20.79
C THR A 20 0.33 -22.77 -19.93
N GLY A 21 0.25 -22.09 -18.76
CA GLY A 21 1.40 -21.84 -17.89
C GLY A 21 2.40 -20.84 -18.45
N ARG A 22 2.08 -20.14 -19.54
CA ARG A 22 2.95 -19.14 -20.20
C ARG A 22 2.76 -17.73 -19.63
N TRP A 23 1.67 -17.52 -18.90
CA TRP A 23 1.39 -16.24 -18.26
C TRP A 23 2.06 -16.16 -16.91
N SER A 24 2.74 -15.05 -16.67
CA SER A 24 3.29 -14.70 -15.37
C SER A 24 2.82 -13.29 -15.02
N ASN A 25 2.09 -13.16 -13.92
CA ASN A 25 1.66 -11.85 -13.43
C ASN A 25 2.82 -11.15 -12.71
N ASN A 26 3.42 -10.15 -13.34
CA ASN A 26 4.54 -9.40 -12.77
C ASN A 26 4.25 -8.80 -11.40
N CYS A 27 2.99 -8.46 -11.12
CA CYS A 27 2.58 -7.90 -9.81
C CYS A 27 2.80 -8.87 -8.65
N THR A 28 2.93 -10.18 -8.92
CA THR A 28 3.13 -11.23 -7.93
C THR A 28 4.58 -11.73 -7.83
N HIS A 29 5.48 -11.16 -8.61
CA HIS A 29 6.88 -11.54 -8.63
C HIS A 29 7.72 -10.55 -7.82
N ALA A 30 8.40 -11.03 -6.79
CA ALA A 30 9.25 -10.21 -5.94
C ALA A 30 10.46 -9.70 -6.71
N VAL A 31 10.55 -8.39 -6.91
CA VAL A 31 11.70 -7.71 -7.52
C VAL A 31 12.01 -6.42 -6.77
N PRO A 32 13.30 -6.06 -6.58
CA PRO A 32 13.65 -4.79 -5.96
C PRO A 32 13.24 -3.61 -6.84
N GLY A 33 13.05 -2.45 -6.22
CA GLY A 33 12.79 -1.21 -6.93
C GLY A 33 14.06 -0.57 -7.49
N ASN A 34 13.88 0.45 -8.31
CA ASN A 34 14.98 1.19 -8.95
C ASN A 34 14.72 2.70 -9.04
N GLU A 35 13.88 3.23 -8.16
CA GLU A 35 13.58 4.67 -8.15
C GLU A 35 14.80 5.51 -7.74
N TYR A 36 14.94 6.69 -8.36
CA TYR A 36 16.02 7.66 -8.11
C TYR A 36 15.50 9.07 -7.86
N ARG A 37 14.22 9.25 -7.59
CA ARG A 37 13.64 10.59 -7.55
C ARG A 37 13.87 11.29 -6.21
N SER A 38 14.71 12.32 -6.18
CA SER A 38 14.89 13.19 -5.01
C SER A 38 13.58 13.86 -4.57
N ALA A 39 12.71 14.20 -5.53
CA ALA A 39 11.37 14.75 -5.27
C ALA A 39 10.42 13.75 -4.59
N ALA A 40 10.85 12.51 -4.45
CA ALA A 40 10.07 11.46 -3.77
C ALA A 40 10.08 11.56 -2.23
N GLY A 41 10.65 12.63 -1.65
CA GLY A 41 10.71 12.83 -0.19
C GLY A 41 11.90 12.15 0.49
N TRP A 42 12.87 11.71 -0.26
CA TRP A 42 14.13 11.16 0.25
C TRP A 42 15.15 12.26 0.48
N VAL A 43 16.11 12.00 1.35
CA VAL A 43 17.31 12.79 1.48
C VAL A 43 18.06 12.76 0.13
N GLU A 44 18.56 13.90 -0.30
CA GLU A 44 19.30 14.03 -1.57
C GLU A 44 20.41 12.99 -1.69
N GLY A 45 20.53 12.38 -2.86
CA GLY A 45 21.51 11.33 -3.14
C GLY A 45 21.10 9.92 -2.71
N SER A 46 19.92 9.76 -2.11
CA SER A 46 19.41 8.43 -1.75
C SER A 46 18.98 7.65 -2.98
N GLU A 47 19.10 6.33 -2.87
CA GLU A 47 18.65 5.36 -3.86
C GLU A 47 17.64 4.40 -3.21
N TRP A 48 16.88 3.67 -4.03
CA TRP A 48 15.89 2.73 -3.52
C TRP A 48 16.50 1.73 -2.51
N HIS A 49 17.66 1.14 -2.84
CA HIS A 49 18.32 0.17 -1.94
C HIS A 49 18.78 0.80 -0.63
N SER A 50 19.29 2.01 -0.64
CA SER A 50 19.69 2.70 0.59
C SER A 50 18.48 3.04 1.46
N VAL A 51 17.36 3.42 0.85
CA VAL A 51 16.10 3.69 1.56
C VAL A 51 15.51 2.41 2.13
N ALA A 52 15.57 1.30 1.38
CA ALA A 52 15.16 -0.01 1.88
C ALA A 52 16.01 -0.46 3.08
N GLN A 53 17.32 -0.24 3.03
CA GLN A 53 18.22 -0.55 4.14
C GLN A 53 17.96 0.34 5.36
N ASP A 54 17.65 1.60 5.15
CA ASP A 54 17.24 2.52 6.23
C ASP A 54 16.02 1.99 6.98
N ILE A 55 15.04 1.42 6.29
CA ILE A 55 13.90 0.76 6.93
C ILE A 55 14.36 -0.41 7.78
N GLU A 56 15.15 -1.32 7.23
CA GLU A 56 15.66 -2.49 7.95
C GLU A 56 16.39 -2.08 9.23
N THR A 57 17.28 -1.12 9.14
CA THR A 57 18.02 -0.57 10.28
C THR A 57 17.09 0.06 11.32
N THR A 58 16.12 0.85 10.85
CA THR A 58 15.18 1.55 11.73
C THR A 58 14.25 0.60 12.47
N LEU A 59 13.89 -0.54 11.89
CA LEU A 59 12.99 -1.52 12.49
C LEU A 59 13.68 -2.45 13.49
N ASN A 60 15.00 -2.60 13.42
CA ASN A 60 15.74 -3.65 14.12
C ASN A 60 15.43 -3.70 15.62
N GLU A 61 14.95 -4.85 16.08
CA GLU A 61 14.67 -5.18 17.50
C GLU A 61 13.62 -4.29 18.18
N ARG A 62 12.81 -3.54 17.41
CA ARG A 62 11.78 -2.68 17.98
C ARG A 62 10.48 -3.44 18.24
N LYS A 63 9.88 -3.15 19.39
CA LYS A 63 8.49 -3.51 19.69
C LYS A 63 7.59 -2.36 19.31
N LEU A 64 6.64 -2.61 18.42
CA LEU A 64 5.80 -1.57 17.86
C LEU A 64 4.32 -1.88 18.09
N LYS A 65 3.53 -0.83 18.32
CA LYS A 65 2.07 -0.93 18.23
C LYS A 65 1.65 -1.13 16.79
N LEU A 66 2.31 -0.44 15.86
CA LEU A 66 1.93 -0.38 14.45
C LEU A 66 3.16 -0.34 13.54
N LEU A 67 3.17 -1.19 12.53
CA LEU A 67 4.06 -1.12 11.37
C LEU A 67 3.22 -0.86 10.12
N LEU A 68 3.60 0.16 9.34
CA LEU A 68 2.92 0.54 8.10
C LEU A 68 3.76 0.15 6.89
N LEU A 69 3.21 -0.70 6.02
CA LEU A 69 3.84 -1.17 4.79
C LEU A 69 3.16 -0.53 3.58
N GLY A 70 3.92 0.02 2.66
CA GLY A 70 3.35 0.63 1.46
C GLY A 70 4.34 1.40 0.58
N ASN A 71 3.79 2.34 -0.16
CA ASN A 71 4.47 3.20 -1.13
C ASN A 71 4.74 4.62 -0.59
N SER A 72 4.69 5.63 -1.48
CA SER A 72 4.88 7.04 -1.10
C SER A 72 3.87 7.56 -0.10
N ILE A 73 2.63 7.12 -0.17
CA ILE A 73 1.58 7.50 0.80
C ILE A 73 1.99 7.02 2.19
N THR A 74 2.41 5.78 2.30
CA THR A 74 2.93 5.22 3.56
C THR A 74 4.24 5.88 3.99
N GLN A 75 5.16 6.15 3.06
CA GLN A 75 6.40 6.87 3.34
C GLN A 75 6.14 8.23 3.99
N GLY A 76 5.08 8.91 3.60
CA GLY A 76 4.69 10.22 4.13
C GLY A 76 4.36 10.23 5.63
N TRP A 77 4.09 9.09 6.25
CA TRP A 77 4.03 8.98 7.71
C TRP A 77 5.40 9.26 8.36
N GLY A 78 6.46 8.93 7.68
CA GLY A 78 7.84 9.24 8.05
C GLY A 78 8.43 8.33 9.10
N GLY A 79 7.96 8.40 10.32
CA GLY A 79 8.56 7.67 11.43
C GLY A 79 9.94 8.20 11.83
N MET A 80 10.80 7.33 12.30
CA MET A 80 12.15 7.65 12.77
C MET A 80 13.22 7.41 11.69
N ARG A 81 12.83 7.22 10.45
CA ARG A 81 13.72 6.95 9.32
C ARG A 81 14.63 8.12 9.02
N LYS A 82 15.91 7.83 8.75
CA LYS A 82 16.95 8.85 8.50
C LYS A 82 16.94 9.37 7.07
N LEU A 83 16.57 8.54 6.09
CA LEU A 83 16.63 8.91 4.67
C LEU A 83 15.31 9.49 4.13
N VAL A 84 14.29 9.66 4.94
CA VAL A 84 13.06 10.34 4.57
C VAL A 84 13.07 11.76 5.12
N SER A 85 12.96 12.75 4.23
CA SER A 85 13.02 14.17 4.59
C SER A 85 11.64 14.84 4.67
N TYR A 86 10.63 14.28 3.99
CA TYR A 86 9.27 14.82 3.96
C TYR A 86 8.30 13.87 4.68
N LYS A 87 7.75 14.33 5.80
CA LYS A 87 6.98 13.51 6.74
C LYS A 87 5.65 14.18 7.13
N PRO A 88 4.75 14.45 6.19
CA PRO A 88 3.50 15.18 6.48
C PRO A 88 2.56 14.48 7.44
N GLY A 89 2.64 13.16 7.57
CA GLY A 89 1.79 12.37 8.46
C GLY A 89 2.37 12.13 9.86
N LYS A 90 3.63 12.51 10.11
CA LYS A 90 4.32 12.13 11.35
C LYS A 90 3.64 12.66 12.61
N GLN A 91 3.25 13.93 12.61
CA GLN A 91 2.62 14.53 13.80
C GLN A 91 1.30 13.85 14.13
N ALA A 92 0.47 13.55 13.12
CA ALA A 92 -0.81 12.90 13.33
C ALA A 92 -0.64 11.50 13.96
N MET A 93 0.33 10.73 13.51
CA MET A 93 0.57 9.39 14.05
C MET A 93 1.24 9.44 15.44
N ASP A 94 2.16 10.36 15.66
CA ASP A 94 2.76 10.60 16.98
C ASP A 94 1.70 10.99 18.01
N ASP A 95 0.76 11.85 17.64
CA ASP A 95 -0.36 12.25 18.51
C ASP A 95 -1.27 11.04 18.81
N ALA A 96 -1.48 10.18 17.85
CA ALA A 96 -2.36 9.02 17.98
C ALA A 96 -1.75 7.89 18.81
N LEU A 97 -0.48 7.56 18.62
CA LEU A 97 0.16 6.36 19.19
C LEU A 97 1.34 6.65 20.10
N GLY A 98 1.87 7.86 20.09
CA GLY A 98 3.12 8.21 20.78
C GLY A 98 4.34 7.94 19.91
N GLN A 99 5.32 8.83 20.00
CA GLN A 99 6.57 8.73 19.28
C GLN A 99 7.32 7.45 19.67
N GLY A 100 7.84 6.74 18.67
CA GLY A 100 8.60 5.51 18.86
C GLY A 100 7.76 4.24 18.95
N ASN A 101 6.43 4.34 19.06
CA ASN A 101 5.52 3.20 19.16
C ASN A 101 5.05 2.68 17.81
N TRP A 102 5.44 3.30 16.74
CA TRP A 102 5.05 2.97 15.37
C TRP A 102 6.20 3.24 14.40
N GLU A 103 6.14 2.66 13.22
CA GLU A 103 7.10 2.93 12.15
C GLU A 103 6.47 2.81 10.77
N SER A 104 6.99 3.61 9.84
CA SER A 104 6.65 3.55 8.43
C SER A 104 7.71 2.79 7.64
N ALA A 105 7.29 1.81 6.87
CA ALA A 105 8.11 1.08 5.91
C ALA A 105 7.64 1.33 4.46
N GLY A 106 7.21 2.55 4.17
CA GLY A 106 6.84 2.97 2.81
C GLY A 106 8.05 3.41 1.99
N ILE A 107 8.04 3.11 0.69
CA ILE A 107 9.01 3.64 -0.27
C ILE A 107 8.27 4.22 -1.46
N SER A 108 8.60 5.47 -1.80
CA SER A 108 8.03 6.17 -2.93
C SER A 108 8.23 5.41 -4.23
N GLY A 109 7.17 5.31 -5.03
CA GLY A 109 7.19 4.62 -6.33
C GLY A 109 6.96 3.12 -6.25
N ASP A 110 6.95 2.51 -5.06
CA ASP A 110 6.78 1.07 -4.92
C ASP A 110 5.46 0.58 -5.49
N ARG A 111 5.56 -0.53 -6.20
CA ARG A 111 4.46 -1.38 -6.64
C ARG A 111 4.39 -2.63 -5.77
N THR A 112 3.38 -3.45 -5.98
CA THR A 112 3.20 -4.70 -5.22
C THR A 112 4.44 -5.59 -5.26
N GLN A 113 5.06 -5.77 -6.43
CA GLN A 113 6.26 -6.57 -6.60
C GLN A 113 7.46 -6.07 -5.80
N ASN A 114 7.60 -4.76 -5.65
CA ASN A 114 8.70 -4.16 -4.89
C ASN A 114 8.48 -4.32 -3.39
N LEU A 115 7.27 -4.09 -2.91
CA LEU A 115 6.93 -4.31 -1.50
C LEU A 115 7.03 -5.79 -1.13
N LEU A 116 6.59 -6.68 -2.04
CA LEU A 116 6.73 -8.13 -1.85
C LEU A 116 8.20 -8.53 -1.63
N TRP A 117 9.11 -7.97 -2.44
CA TRP A 117 10.54 -8.21 -2.29
C TRP A 117 11.05 -7.74 -0.92
N ARG A 118 10.66 -6.55 -0.50
CA ARG A 118 11.10 -5.99 0.79
C ARG A 118 10.58 -6.79 1.99
N VAL A 119 9.31 -7.17 1.96
CA VAL A 119 8.70 -7.97 3.03
C VAL A 119 9.37 -9.34 3.12
N ARG A 120 9.70 -9.95 1.98
CA ARG A 120 10.33 -11.27 1.93
C ARG A 120 11.80 -11.27 2.35
N TYR A 121 12.57 -10.29 1.89
CA TYR A 121 14.03 -10.28 2.01
C TYR A 121 14.59 -9.17 2.87
N GLY A 122 13.78 -8.23 3.33
CA GLY A 122 14.22 -7.03 4.04
C GLY A 122 14.42 -7.20 5.55
N ASN A 123 14.28 -8.41 6.08
CA ASN A 123 14.42 -8.68 7.52
C ASN A 123 13.48 -7.84 8.40
N TYR A 124 12.32 -7.48 7.90
CA TYR A 124 11.33 -6.69 8.64
C TYR A 124 10.77 -7.43 9.87
N ASN A 125 10.85 -8.76 9.87
CA ASN A 125 10.45 -9.62 11.00
C ASN A 125 11.39 -9.54 12.21
N ARG A 126 12.44 -8.74 12.17
CA ARG A 126 13.24 -8.42 13.34
C ARG A 126 12.58 -7.43 14.30
N CYS A 127 11.52 -6.76 13.86
CA CYS A 127 10.63 -6.03 14.77
C CYS A 127 9.41 -6.88 15.13
N THR A 128 8.76 -6.52 16.24
CA THR A 128 7.55 -7.21 16.70
C THR A 128 6.38 -6.24 16.75
N PRO A 129 5.66 -6.06 15.65
CA PRO A 129 4.49 -5.19 15.61
C PRO A 129 3.26 -5.93 16.13
N GLU A 130 2.41 -5.25 16.88
CA GLU A 130 1.09 -5.76 17.26
C GLU A 130 0.16 -5.74 16.04
N TYR A 131 0.19 -4.65 15.29
CA TYR A 131 -0.56 -4.46 14.04
C TYR A 131 0.37 -4.15 12.88
N VAL A 132 0.05 -4.72 11.72
CA VAL A 132 0.67 -4.38 10.44
C VAL A 132 -0.42 -3.86 9.52
N VAL A 133 -0.26 -2.66 9.00
CA VAL A 133 -1.15 -2.07 7.99
C VAL A 133 -0.48 -2.14 6.63
N ILE A 134 -1.20 -2.63 5.63
CA ILE A 134 -0.73 -2.71 4.24
C ILE A 134 -1.58 -1.79 3.38
N ALA A 135 -0.93 -0.90 2.63
CA ALA A 135 -1.56 -0.01 1.65
C ALA A 135 -0.64 0.10 0.42
N ILE A 136 -0.99 -0.60 -0.65
CA ILE A 136 -0.17 -0.72 -1.86
C ILE A 136 -1.04 -0.95 -3.09
N GLY A 137 -0.59 -0.54 -4.26
CA GLY A 137 -1.20 -0.90 -5.54
C GLY A 137 -1.45 0.25 -6.50
N ILE A 138 -1.53 1.50 -6.03
CA ILE A 138 -1.81 2.64 -6.93
C ILE A 138 -0.74 2.80 -8.00
N ASN A 139 0.53 2.58 -7.70
CA ASN A 139 1.60 2.70 -8.68
C ASN A 139 1.57 1.58 -9.73
N ASN A 140 1.02 0.43 -9.41
CA ASN A 140 0.74 -0.61 -10.41
C ASN A 140 -0.21 -0.08 -11.49
N LEU A 141 -1.23 0.68 -11.10
CA LEU A 141 -2.22 1.23 -12.02
C LEU A 141 -1.70 2.42 -12.80
N VAL A 142 -1.16 3.44 -12.11
CA VAL A 142 -0.86 4.74 -12.74
C VAL A 142 0.54 4.82 -13.36
N VAL A 143 1.48 4.02 -12.92
CA VAL A 143 2.85 3.95 -13.46
C VAL A 143 3.06 2.68 -14.25
N GLY A 144 2.74 1.54 -13.66
CA GLY A 144 2.93 0.22 -14.28
C GLY A 144 1.92 -0.13 -15.35
N GLN A 145 0.79 0.60 -15.40
CA GLN A 145 -0.33 0.32 -16.30
C GLN A 145 -0.82 -1.13 -16.23
N ASP A 146 -0.69 -1.74 -15.06
CA ASP A 146 -1.20 -3.06 -14.80
C ASP A 146 -2.73 -3.03 -14.71
N THR A 147 -3.37 -4.15 -14.98
CA THR A 147 -4.82 -4.27 -14.82
C THR A 147 -5.20 -4.27 -13.34
N ALA A 148 -6.45 -3.91 -13.05
CA ALA A 148 -7.00 -4.02 -11.69
C ALA A 148 -6.90 -5.45 -11.15
N ASP A 149 -7.21 -6.44 -11.98
CA ASP A 149 -7.17 -7.85 -11.59
C ASP A 149 -5.76 -8.32 -11.23
N ASP A 150 -4.75 -7.96 -12.05
CA ASP A 150 -3.35 -8.30 -11.75
C ASP A 150 -2.84 -7.58 -10.51
N THR A 151 -3.20 -6.32 -10.36
CA THR A 151 -2.84 -5.54 -9.16
C THR A 151 -3.44 -6.15 -7.90
N ALA A 152 -4.71 -6.56 -7.94
CA ALA A 152 -5.35 -7.23 -6.79
C ALA A 152 -4.64 -8.53 -6.42
N GLU A 153 -4.23 -9.34 -7.39
CA GLU A 153 -3.42 -10.54 -7.14
C GLU A 153 -2.08 -10.19 -6.45
N GLY A 154 -1.45 -9.11 -6.89
CA GLY A 154 -0.21 -8.60 -6.27
C GLY A 154 -0.42 -8.15 -4.82
N ILE A 155 -1.51 -7.45 -4.54
CA ILE A 155 -1.88 -7.03 -3.18
C ILE A 155 -2.10 -8.25 -2.29
N ILE A 156 -2.80 -9.27 -2.78
CA ILE A 156 -3.02 -10.53 -2.07
C ILE A 156 -1.67 -11.22 -1.77
N ALA A 157 -0.77 -11.28 -2.75
CA ALA A 157 0.55 -11.89 -2.56
C ALA A 157 1.37 -11.19 -1.46
N VAL A 158 1.36 -9.85 -1.44
CA VAL A 158 2.02 -9.06 -0.38
C VAL A 158 1.39 -9.37 0.99
N THR A 159 0.07 -9.42 1.06
CA THR A 159 -0.65 -9.69 2.31
C THR A 159 -0.33 -11.08 2.86
N GLU A 160 -0.31 -12.08 2.00
CA GLU A 160 0.05 -13.46 2.38
C GLU A 160 1.51 -13.56 2.84
N GLU A 161 2.44 -12.83 2.19
CA GLU A 161 3.83 -12.78 2.63
C GLU A 161 3.96 -12.09 3.99
N ALA A 162 3.22 -11.03 4.23
CA ALA A 162 3.19 -10.38 5.54
C ALA A 162 2.66 -11.32 6.63
N CYS A 163 1.69 -12.16 6.33
CA CYS A 163 1.22 -13.20 7.26
C CYS A 163 2.35 -14.16 7.64
N ARG A 164 3.18 -14.56 6.68
CA ARG A 164 4.33 -15.46 6.95
C ARG A 164 5.41 -14.77 7.77
N GLN A 165 5.68 -13.51 7.50
CA GLN A 165 6.74 -12.76 8.19
C GLN A 165 6.31 -12.28 9.59
N PHE A 166 5.03 -12.04 9.79
CA PHE A 166 4.48 -11.54 11.06
C PHE A 166 3.34 -12.43 11.55
N PRO A 167 3.64 -13.69 11.91
CA PRO A 167 2.58 -14.67 12.23
C PRO A 167 1.77 -14.31 13.49
N ASP A 168 2.32 -13.51 14.38
CA ASP A 168 1.69 -13.11 15.64
C ASP A 168 1.01 -11.72 15.56
N SER A 169 1.13 -11.03 14.43
CA SER A 169 0.55 -9.71 14.26
C SER A 169 -0.88 -9.80 13.69
N LYS A 170 -1.71 -8.84 14.05
CA LYS A 170 -2.96 -8.58 13.33
C LYS A 170 -2.64 -7.74 12.10
N ILE A 171 -3.14 -8.14 10.95
CA ILE A 171 -2.89 -7.47 9.68
C ILE A 171 -4.16 -6.77 9.23
N ILE A 172 -4.05 -5.46 9.01
CA ILE A 172 -5.11 -4.63 8.43
C ILE A 172 -4.71 -4.35 6.98
N LEU A 173 -5.41 -4.97 6.04
CA LEU A 173 -5.26 -4.66 4.64
C LEU A 173 -6.19 -3.50 4.31
N LEU A 174 -5.61 -2.34 4.00
CA LEU A 174 -6.35 -1.24 3.41
C LEU A 174 -6.40 -1.43 1.91
N GLY A 175 -7.58 -1.35 1.33
CA GLY A 175 -7.72 -1.19 -0.11
C GLY A 175 -7.20 0.18 -0.55
N LEU A 176 -7.14 0.40 -1.85
CA LEU A 176 -6.67 1.67 -2.40
C LEU A 176 -7.57 2.83 -1.93
N PHE A 177 -6.94 3.94 -1.60
CA PHE A 177 -7.65 5.20 -1.40
C PHE A 177 -8.23 5.68 -2.73
N PRO A 178 -9.37 6.38 -2.73
CA PRO A 178 -9.92 6.91 -3.97
C PRO A 178 -8.90 7.88 -4.59
N SER A 179 -8.48 7.60 -5.81
CA SER A 179 -7.47 8.37 -6.54
C SER A 179 -8.06 8.98 -7.79
N GLY A 180 -7.63 10.23 -8.12
CA GLY A 180 -8.21 11.00 -9.21
C GLY A 180 -9.44 11.79 -8.75
N LYS A 181 -9.52 13.04 -9.23
CA LYS A 181 -10.55 14.00 -8.82
C LYS A 181 -11.96 13.58 -9.22
N GLU A 182 -12.11 13.12 -10.47
CA GLU A 182 -13.42 12.89 -11.07
C GLU A 182 -13.95 11.49 -10.78
N GLN A 183 -15.25 11.42 -10.42
CA GLN A 183 -15.99 10.17 -10.41
C GLN A 183 -16.03 9.59 -11.83
N GLY A 184 -16.02 8.27 -11.95
CA GLY A 184 -16.07 7.60 -13.25
C GLY A 184 -14.78 7.67 -14.05
N SER A 185 -13.71 8.30 -13.54
CA SER A 185 -12.40 8.22 -14.19
C SER A 185 -11.88 6.79 -14.21
N ALA A 186 -11.02 6.48 -15.17
CA ALA A 186 -10.46 5.12 -15.31
C ALA A 186 -9.80 4.63 -14.03
N VAL A 187 -9.04 5.49 -13.34
CA VAL A 187 -8.36 5.12 -12.08
C VAL A 187 -9.35 4.85 -10.96
N ARG A 188 -10.45 5.64 -10.86
CA ARG A 188 -11.52 5.38 -9.88
C ARG A 188 -12.19 4.03 -10.12
N GLU A 189 -12.51 3.72 -11.37
CA GLU A 189 -13.10 2.44 -11.75
C GLU A 189 -12.18 1.26 -11.46
N GLN A 190 -10.89 1.41 -11.72
CA GLN A 190 -9.89 0.40 -11.38
C GLN A 190 -9.77 0.19 -9.87
N CYS A 191 -9.76 1.26 -9.08
CA CYS A 191 -9.78 1.17 -7.61
C CYS A 191 -11.02 0.44 -7.11
N ASN A 192 -12.20 0.76 -7.66
CA ASN A 192 -13.44 0.09 -7.30
C ASN A 192 -13.40 -1.41 -7.64
N ARG A 193 -12.84 -1.76 -8.79
CA ARG A 193 -12.66 -3.17 -9.18
C ARG A 193 -11.75 -3.91 -8.21
N ILE A 194 -10.66 -3.31 -7.80
CA ILE A 194 -9.74 -3.89 -6.81
C ILE A 194 -10.45 -4.11 -5.48
N HIS A 195 -11.21 -3.12 -4.99
CA HIS A 195 -11.98 -3.28 -3.76
C HIS A 195 -12.95 -4.46 -3.83
N LYS A 196 -13.61 -4.63 -4.94
CA LYS A 196 -14.53 -5.75 -5.16
C LYS A 196 -13.79 -7.09 -5.09
N LEU A 197 -12.62 -7.19 -5.72
CA LEU A 197 -11.82 -8.40 -5.74
C LEU A 197 -11.25 -8.73 -4.35
N LEU A 198 -10.73 -7.73 -3.63
CA LEU A 198 -10.19 -7.91 -2.28
C LEU A 198 -11.30 -8.27 -1.28
N GLY A 199 -12.47 -7.64 -1.39
CA GLY A 199 -13.62 -7.94 -0.54
C GLY A 199 -14.19 -9.35 -0.75
N ALA A 200 -14.02 -9.92 -1.94
CA ALA A 200 -14.46 -11.28 -2.26
C ALA A 200 -13.41 -12.37 -1.93
N HIS A 201 -12.16 -11.98 -1.67
CA HIS A 201 -11.09 -12.91 -1.35
C HIS A 201 -11.19 -13.38 0.11
N THR A 202 -10.96 -14.65 0.35
CA THR A 202 -10.90 -15.22 1.71
C THR A 202 -9.46 -15.17 2.21
N PHE A 203 -9.20 -14.28 3.15
CA PHE A 203 -7.91 -14.18 3.83
C PHE A 203 -7.88 -15.06 5.08
N GLY A 204 -6.67 -15.34 5.57
CA GLY A 204 -6.48 -16.00 6.86
C GLY A 204 -7.02 -15.17 8.03
N ALA A 205 -7.24 -15.82 9.18
CA ALA A 205 -7.91 -15.22 10.34
C ALA A 205 -7.22 -13.98 10.92
N GLN A 206 -5.91 -13.82 10.70
CA GLN A 206 -5.16 -12.65 11.19
C GLN A 206 -5.35 -11.40 10.33
N VAL A 207 -5.97 -11.51 9.14
CA VAL A 207 -6.16 -10.40 8.20
C VAL A 207 -7.59 -9.88 8.28
N SER A 208 -7.74 -8.57 8.42
CA SER A 208 -8.98 -7.86 8.17
C SER A 208 -8.81 -6.90 6.99
N TYR A 209 -9.76 -6.94 6.05
CA TYR A 209 -9.78 -6.03 4.90
C TYR A 209 -10.70 -4.85 5.20
N THR A 210 -10.22 -3.65 4.88
CA THR A 210 -10.99 -2.41 5.01
C THR A 210 -10.90 -1.61 3.72
N ASN A 211 -12.04 -1.19 3.19
CA ASN A 211 -12.13 -0.25 2.08
C ASN A 211 -12.16 1.18 2.64
N PRO A 212 -11.10 2.00 2.45
CA PRO A 212 -11.01 3.33 3.03
C PRO A 212 -11.71 4.41 2.21
N THR A 213 -12.37 4.07 1.12
CA THR A 213 -12.97 5.03 0.18
C THR A 213 -13.88 6.02 0.89
N GLY A 214 -14.74 5.55 1.78
CA GLY A 214 -15.69 6.39 2.51
C GLY A 214 -15.04 7.39 3.46
N TRP A 215 -13.77 7.23 3.81
CA TRP A 215 -13.06 8.19 4.66
C TRP A 215 -12.79 9.52 3.96
N PHE A 216 -12.76 9.50 2.64
CA PHE A 216 -12.35 10.62 1.78
C PHE A 216 -13.47 11.22 0.95
N LEU A 217 -14.63 10.57 0.89
CA LEU A 217 -15.72 11.00 0.02
C LEU A 217 -16.88 11.60 0.83
N ASP A 218 -17.50 12.63 0.26
CA ASP A 218 -18.80 13.10 0.65
C ASP A 218 -19.90 12.13 0.19
N GLU A 219 -21.15 12.34 0.65
CA GLU A 219 -22.29 11.49 0.32
C GLU A 219 -22.54 11.38 -1.19
N ASP A 220 -22.23 12.44 -1.94
CA ASP A 220 -22.36 12.46 -3.41
C ASP A 220 -21.18 11.80 -4.15
N GLY A 221 -20.20 11.26 -3.43
CA GLY A 221 -19.00 10.63 -3.98
C GLY A 221 -17.88 11.59 -4.38
N THR A 222 -18.02 12.88 -4.07
CA THR A 222 -16.98 13.88 -4.28
C THR A 222 -15.90 13.75 -3.20
N ILE A 223 -14.64 13.93 -3.57
CA ILE A 223 -13.54 13.96 -2.59
C ILE A 223 -13.71 15.20 -1.71
N ARG A 224 -13.67 15.00 -0.39
CA ARG A 224 -13.74 16.08 0.57
C ARG A 224 -12.54 17.01 0.44
N ASP A 225 -12.81 18.32 0.52
CA ASP A 225 -11.79 19.35 0.39
C ASP A 225 -10.68 19.22 1.45
N GLY A 226 -9.46 19.53 1.02
CA GLY A 226 -8.30 19.68 1.90
C GLY A 226 -7.60 18.38 2.30
N LEU A 227 -8.10 17.21 1.90
CA LEU A 227 -7.48 15.92 2.27
C LEU A 227 -6.38 15.48 1.31
N TYR A 228 -6.45 15.90 0.04
CA TYR A 228 -5.49 15.57 -0.99
C TYR A 228 -4.67 16.78 -1.42
N SER A 229 -3.44 16.50 -1.82
CA SER A 229 -2.64 17.45 -2.60
C SER A 229 -3.21 17.58 -4.03
N GLY A 230 -2.63 18.46 -4.86
CA GLY A 230 -3.15 18.73 -6.19
C GLY A 230 -3.15 17.55 -7.17
N ASP A 231 -2.43 16.47 -6.86
CA ASP A 231 -2.41 15.25 -7.68
C ASP A 231 -3.55 14.27 -7.39
N TYR A 232 -4.32 14.48 -6.34
CA TYR A 232 -5.41 13.59 -5.91
C TYR A 232 -4.98 12.13 -5.70
N ILE A 233 -3.74 11.93 -5.29
CA ILE A 233 -3.15 10.65 -4.89
C ILE A 233 -2.53 10.77 -3.50
N HIS A 234 -1.70 11.79 -3.29
CA HIS A 234 -1.00 12.04 -2.03
C HIS A 234 -1.84 12.91 -1.10
N PHE A 235 -1.65 12.72 0.19
CA PHE A 235 -2.42 13.41 1.23
C PHE A 235 -1.73 14.69 1.67
N THR A 236 -2.54 15.62 2.11
CA THR A 236 -2.11 16.72 2.97
C THR A 236 -1.94 16.19 4.40
N ASP A 237 -1.39 17.01 5.29
CA ASP A 237 -1.36 16.71 6.73
C ASP A 237 -2.76 16.43 7.31
N LYS A 238 -3.80 17.14 6.81
CA LYS A 238 -5.21 16.86 7.17
C LYS A 238 -5.68 15.49 6.68
N GLY A 239 -5.27 15.08 5.48
CA GLY A 239 -5.55 13.76 4.96
C GLY A 239 -4.92 12.66 5.83
N TYR A 240 -3.68 12.84 6.23
CA TYR A 240 -3.02 11.93 7.17
C TYR A 240 -3.71 11.89 8.53
N ALA A 241 -4.12 13.02 9.06
CA ALA A 241 -4.87 13.07 10.34
C ALA A 241 -6.19 12.30 10.23
N CYS A 242 -6.90 12.42 9.12
CA CYS A 242 -8.11 11.65 8.83
C CYS A 242 -7.84 10.14 8.87
N VAL A 243 -6.81 9.68 8.17
CA VAL A 243 -6.44 8.25 8.15
C VAL A 243 -6.01 7.78 9.53
N ALA A 244 -5.19 8.54 10.26
CA ALA A 244 -4.76 8.17 11.60
C ALA A 244 -5.95 7.94 12.53
N SER A 245 -6.94 8.82 12.50
CA SER A 245 -8.13 8.70 13.33
C SER A 245 -8.94 7.43 13.03
N HIS A 246 -9.05 7.04 11.76
CA HIS A 246 -9.72 5.80 11.36
C HIS A 246 -8.90 4.55 11.73
N LEU A 247 -7.58 4.58 11.56
CA LEU A 247 -6.71 3.47 11.94
C LEU A 247 -6.79 3.17 13.44
N ILE A 248 -6.83 4.21 14.28
CA ILE A 248 -7.00 4.04 15.73
C ILE A 248 -8.28 3.27 16.05
N GLN A 249 -9.37 3.55 15.34
CA GLN A 249 -10.64 2.82 15.54
C GLN A 249 -10.51 1.35 15.13
N LEU A 250 -9.76 1.05 14.06
CA LEU A 250 -9.55 -0.32 13.59
C LEU A 250 -8.65 -1.14 14.53
N MET A 251 -7.83 -0.49 15.36
CA MET A 251 -6.91 -1.13 16.30
C MET A 251 -7.47 -1.26 17.72
N LYS A 252 -8.76 -1.10 17.91
CA LYS A 252 -9.43 -1.26 19.22
C LYS A 252 -9.95 -2.65 19.45
#